data_858f7d619629f81e42410e979c97e9c6
#
_entry.id   858f7d619629f81e42410e979c97e9c6
#
_cell.length_a   1.000
_cell.length_b   1.000
_cell.length_c   1.000
_cell.angle_alpha   90.00
_cell.angle_beta   90.00
_cell.angle_gamma   90.00
#
_symmetry.space_group_name_H-M   'P 1'
#
loop_
_entity.id
_entity.type
_entity.pdbx_description
1 polymer ?
#
loop_
_entity_poly.entity_id
_entity_poly.type
_entity_poly.pdbx_seq_one_letter_code
_entity_poly.pdbx_strand_id
1 'polypeptide(L)'
;PGLIIYPERIEHNIKSMISISGDVNRLIPHVKTYKMPSVVKLQMDYGIKEFKCATFGELEMLISCKVKHILLAIQPTKEKAIRFLNLQKEYPKIKFSTLVDNIDSLKLFSNLSKSAGIKMNLWLDINNGMNRTGIIPDKALGLCLELFEDQNLKFNGLHVYDGHIRHSSLSKRLNHCNLDFEKVEQLVAQIKNKIGTLPQIITGGTPSFYPHSLRKTNLLSPGTTLLWDLGYQKIWKESPFLHAAVLVTRLISKPAPNIYCFDIGHKAVSSEMPLPRMEIFGLEGASHKSQSEEHLVIEYKDNKNLNIGDLFYAIPY
;
A
#
# COMPACT_ATOMS: atom_id res chain seq x y z
N PRO A 1 -10.58 17.29 -16.18
CA PRO A 1 -9.28 16.76 -15.76
C PRO A 1 -9.02 15.40 -16.39
N GLY A 2 -7.76 14.96 -16.39
CA GLY A 2 -7.33 13.66 -16.87
C GLY A 2 -6.16 13.11 -16.07
N LEU A 3 -5.90 11.79 -16.23
CA LEU A 3 -4.75 11.12 -15.67
C LEU A 3 -3.94 10.48 -16.78
N ILE A 4 -2.69 10.87 -16.91
CA ILE A 4 -1.73 10.27 -17.84
C ILE A 4 -0.86 9.29 -17.07
N ILE A 5 -0.72 8.08 -17.59
CA ILE A 5 0.15 7.04 -17.06
C ILE A 5 1.30 6.82 -18.04
N TYR A 6 2.54 6.79 -17.51
CA TYR A 6 3.76 6.55 -18.27
C TYR A 6 4.27 5.13 -18.02
N PRO A 7 3.96 4.16 -18.92
CA PRO A 7 4.33 2.75 -18.73
C PRO A 7 5.83 2.54 -18.57
N GLU A 8 6.65 3.28 -19.32
CA GLU A 8 8.12 3.22 -19.24
C GLU A 8 8.68 3.65 -17.88
N ARG A 9 7.99 4.60 -17.21
CA ARG A 9 8.36 5.01 -15.84
C ARG A 9 7.91 3.99 -14.80
N ILE A 10 6.75 3.36 -15.00
CA ILE A 10 6.33 2.23 -14.16
C ILE A 10 7.32 1.07 -14.28
N GLU A 11 7.77 0.76 -15.49
CA GLU A 11 8.77 -0.26 -15.74
C GLU A 11 10.10 0.04 -15.01
N HIS A 12 10.58 1.29 -15.11
CA HIS A 12 11.74 1.76 -14.34
C HIS A 12 11.52 1.58 -12.83
N ASN A 13 10.35 1.94 -12.31
CA ASN A 13 10.01 1.81 -10.90
C ASN A 13 9.94 0.35 -10.45
N ILE A 14 9.45 -0.56 -11.29
CA ILE A 14 9.48 -2.01 -11.02
C ILE A 14 10.93 -2.50 -10.89
N LYS A 15 11.80 -2.15 -11.84
CA LYS A 15 13.22 -2.51 -11.82
C LYS A 15 13.92 -1.96 -10.57
N SER A 16 13.66 -0.71 -10.21
CA SER A 16 14.18 -0.07 -9.00
C SER A 16 13.70 -0.78 -7.72
N MET A 17 12.41 -1.16 -7.67
CA MET A 17 11.84 -1.90 -6.55
C MET A 17 12.49 -3.28 -6.37
N ILE A 18 12.73 -4.01 -7.48
CA ILE A 18 13.41 -5.31 -7.48
C ILE A 18 14.87 -5.13 -7.02
N SER A 19 15.58 -4.12 -7.52
CA SER A 19 16.95 -3.82 -7.11
C SER A 19 17.08 -3.54 -5.61
N ILE A 20 16.16 -2.74 -5.05
CA ILE A 20 16.15 -2.44 -3.60
C ILE A 20 15.83 -3.70 -2.78
N SER A 21 14.91 -4.54 -3.24
CA SER A 21 14.57 -5.78 -2.52
C SER A 21 15.71 -6.81 -2.55
N GLY A 22 16.52 -6.80 -3.59
CA GLY A 22 17.61 -7.76 -3.85
C GLY A 22 17.15 -9.14 -4.34
N ASP A 23 15.85 -9.46 -4.20
CA ASP A 23 15.21 -10.67 -4.72
C ASP A 23 13.74 -10.37 -5.00
N VAL A 24 13.31 -10.66 -6.23
CA VAL A 24 11.93 -10.46 -6.69
C VAL A 24 10.90 -11.28 -5.88
N ASN A 25 11.30 -12.43 -5.36
CA ASN A 25 10.42 -13.29 -4.56
C ASN A 25 10.13 -12.74 -3.16
N ARG A 26 10.84 -11.70 -2.75
CA ARG A 26 10.55 -10.96 -1.51
C ARG A 26 9.44 -9.91 -1.66
N LEU A 27 8.97 -9.66 -2.86
CA LEU A 27 8.01 -8.59 -3.13
C LEU A 27 6.56 -9.11 -3.09
N ILE A 28 5.74 -8.47 -2.26
CA ILE A 28 4.28 -8.59 -2.21
C ILE A 28 3.67 -7.18 -2.31
N PRO A 29 3.77 -6.51 -3.47
CA PRO A 29 3.37 -5.11 -3.62
C PRO A 29 1.87 -4.92 -3.47
N HIS A 30 1.48 -3.76 -2.91
CA HIS A 30 0.09 -3.42 -2.67
C HIS A 30 -0.54 -2.73 -3.89
N VAL A 31 -1.64 -3.28 -4.42
CA VAL A 31 -2.30 -2.77 -5.64
C VAL A 31 -3.20 -1.56 -5.42
N LYS A 32 -3.49 -1.17 -4.16
CA LYS A 32 -4.48 -0.12 -3.83
C LYS A 32 -4.18 1.24 -4.47
N THR A 33 -2.92 1.55 -4.76
CA THR A 33 -2.52 2.85 -5.29
C THR A 33 -2.92 3.01 -6.75
N TYR A 34 -2.82 1.94 -7.54
CA TYR A 34 -3.06 2.01 -8.99
C TYR A 34 -4.32 1.26 -9.45
N LYS A 35 -4.72 0.15 -8.82
CA LYS A 35 -5.93 -0.65 -9.13
C LYS A 35 -6.10 -0.96 -10.62
N MET A 36 -5.01 -1.25 -11.33
CA MET A 36 -4.98 -1.44 -12.78
C MET A 36 -4.44 -2.84 -13.15
N PRO A 37 -5.22 -3.67 -13.86
CA PRO A 37 -4.77 -4.99 -14.32
C PRO A 37 -3.51 -4.95 -15.19
N SER A 38 -3.36 -3.91 -16.03
CA SER A 38 -2.17 -3.73 -16.88
C SER A 38 -0.89 -3.56 -16.07
N VAL A 39 -0.94 -2.81 -14.97
CA VAL A 39 0.20 -2.62 -14.06
C VAL A 39 0.52 -3.90 -13.28
N VAL A 40 -0.49 -4.69 -12.90
CA VAL A 40 -0.28 -6.01 -12.29
C VAL A 40 0.44 -6.94 -13.28
N LYS A 41 -0.04 -7.02 -14.53
CA LYS A 41 0.56 -7.86 -15.58
C LYS A 41 2.01 -7.46 -15.86
N LEU A 42 2.28 -6.16 -15.98
CA LEU A 42 3.64 -5.66 -16.16
C LEU A 42 4.57 -6.09 -15.01
N GLN A 43 4.13 -6.03 -13.76
CA GLN A 43 4.89 -6.54 -12.62
C GLN A 43 5.11 -8.08 -12.72
N MET A 44 4.11 -8.82 -13.19
CA MET A 44 4.22 -10.27 -13.38
C MET A 44 5.25 -10.62 -14.47
N ASP A 45 5.36 -9.83 -15.53
CA ASP A 45 6.37 -9.99 -16.58
C ASP A 45 7.80 -9.82 -16.04
N TYR A 46 7.96 -9.04 -14.96
CA TYR A 46 9.22 -8.91 -14.19
C TYR A 46 9.38 -9.93 -13.06
N GLY A 47 8.53 -10.95 -12.99
CA GLY A 47 8.64 -12.08 -12.07
C GLY A 47 7.95 -11.91 -10.72
N ILE A 48 7.25 -10.82 -10.45
CA ILE A 48 6.46 -10.65 -9.22
C ILE A 48 5.21 -11.53 -9.33
N LYS A 49 4.97 -12.37 -8.31
CA LYS A 49 3.93 -13.42 -8.36
C LYS A 49 2.86 -13.25 -7.28
N GLU A 50 3.17 -12.50 -6.24
CA GLU A 50 2.36 -12.33 -5.04
C GLU A 50 1.98 -10.87 -4.87
N PHE A 51 0.73 -10.60 -4.51
CA PHE A 51 0.20 -9.25 -4.43
C PHE A 51 -0.66 -9.05 -3.19
N LYS A 52 -0.66 -7.83 -2.67
CA LYS A 52 -1.47 -7.39 -1.54
C LYS A 52 -2.58 -6.47 -2.01
N CYS A 53 -3.79 -6.65 -1.47
CA CYS A 53 -4.96 -5.82 -1.73
C CYS A 53 -5.67 -5.43 -0.44
N ALA A 54 -6.57 -4.46 -0.49
CA ALA A 54 -7.34 -3.97 0.66
C ALA A 54 -8.86 -4.14 0.48
N THR A 55 -9.34 -4.42 -0.72
CA THR A 55 -10.77 -4.54 -1.02
C THR A 55 -11.05 -5.80 -1.85
N PHE A 56 -12.32 -6.24 -1.84
CA PHE A 56 -12.74 -7.37 -2.68
C PHE A 56 -12.67 -7.03 -4.17
N GLY A 57 -12.95 -5.78 -4.58
CA GLY A 57 -12.78 -5.37 -5.97
C GLY A 57 -11.33 -5.50 -6.45
N GLU A 58 -10.35 -5.11 -5.61
CA GLU A 58 -8.92 -5.33 -5.88
C GLU A 58 -8.57 -6.83 -5.90
N LEU A 59 -9.14 -7.63 -5.01
CA LEU A 59 -8.95 -9.08 -4.97
C LEU A 59 -9.46 -9.74 -6.26
N GLU A 60 -10.66 -9.40 -6.72
CA GLU A 60 -11.25 -9.91 -7.96
C GLU A 60 -10.45 -9.46 -9.20
N MET A 61 -9.94 -8.24 -9.20
CA MET A 61 -8.99 -7.78 -10.21
C MET A 61 -7.73 -8.66 -10.25
N LEU A 62 -7.16 -9.01 -9.09
CA LEU A 62 -5.98 -9.88 -9.01
C LEU A 62 -6.30 -11.32 -9.48
N ILE A 63 -7.50 -11.83 -9.17
CA ILE A 63 -7.98 -13.12 -9.70
C ILE A 63 -8.00 -13.08 -11.23
N SER A 64 -8.55 -12.02 -11.84
CA SER A 64 -8.60 -11.85 -13.29
C SER A 64 -7.21 -11.81 -13.94
N CYS A 65 -6.21 -11.32 -13.22
CA CYS A 65 -4.81 -11.34 -13.64
C CYS A 65 -4.11 -12.70 -13.46
N LYS A 66 -4.76 -13.69 -12.81
CA LYS A 66 -4.22 -15.04 -12.55
C LYS A 66 -2.90 -15.04 -11.76
N VAL A 67 -2.79 -14.17 -10.76
CA VAL A 67 -1.62 -14.11 -9.86
C VAL A 67 -1.51 -15.39 -9.02
N LYS A 68 -0.33 -15.68 -8.47
CA LYS A 68 -0.12 -16.92 -7.67
C LYS A 68 -0.62 -16.81 -6.24
N HIS A 69 -0.50 -15.65 -5.62
CA HIS A 69 -0.93 -15.40 -4.25
C HIS A 69 -1.56 -14.02 -4.10
N ILE A 70 -2.67 -13.98 -3.36
CA ILE A 70 -3.38 -12.76 -3.00
C ILE A 70 -3.44 -12.66 -1.47
N LEU A 71 -2.88 -11.60 -0.92
CA LEU A 71 -3.06 -11.22 0.48
C LEU A 71 -4.12 -10.12 0.59
N LEU A 72 -5.30 -10.46 1.10
CA LEU A 72 -6.30 -9.47 1.50
C LEU A 72 -5.87 -8.87 2.85
N ALA A 73 -5.27 -7.68 2.82
CA ALA A 73 -4.69 -7.03 3.99
C ALA A 73 -5.70 -6.17 4.75
N ILE A 74 -6.82 -6.79 5.09
CA ILE A 74 -7.86 -6.27 5.98
C ILE A 74 -8.49 -7.46 6.69
N GLN A 75 -8.86 -7.30 7.96
CA GLN A 75 -9.54 -8.33 8.73
C GLN A 75 -10.99 -8.48 8.22
N PRO A 76 -11.38 -9.61 7.62
CA PRO A 76 -12.75 -9.77 7.12
C PRO A 76 -13.73 -10.00 8.27
N THR A 77 -14.87 -9.31 8.25
CA THR A 77 -16.02 -9.66 9.07
C THR A 77 -16.67 -10.95 8.57
N LYS A 78 -17.65 -11.50 9.30
CA LYS A 78 -18.28 -12.80 9.01
C LYS A 78 -18.67 -12.96 7.53
N GLU A 79 -19.42 -12.02 6.98
CA GLU A 79 -19.92 -12.08 5.59
C GLU A 79 -18.77 -12.03 4.57
N LYS A 80 -17.78 -11.20 4.87
CA LYS A 80 -16.56 -11.08 4.05
C LYS A 80 -15.69 -12.33 4.14
N ALA A 81 -15.62 -12.97 5.32
CA ALA A 81 -14.88 -14.22 5.50
C ALA A 81 -15.54 -15.38 4.73
N ILE A 82 -16.89 -15.45 4.72
CA ILE A 82 -17.63 -16.41 3.90
C ILE A 82 -17.35 -16.19 2.41
N ARG A 83 -17.44 -14.93 1.93
CA ARG A 83 -17.11 -14.59 0.53
C ARG A 83 -15.67 -14.96 0.18
N PHE A 84 -14.73 -14.70 1.08
CA PHE A 84 -13.32 -15.03 0.91
C PHE A 84 -13.10 -16.55 0.74
N LEU A 85 -13.73 -17.37 1.59
CA LEU A 85 -13.66 -18.84 1.51
C LEU A 85 -14.30 -19.36 0.22
N ASN A 86 -15.42 -18.76 -0.23
CA ASN A 86 -16.06 -19.14 -1.50
C ASN A 86 -15.13 -18.87 -2.69
N LEU A 87 -14.47 -17.70 -2.75
CA LEU A 87 -13.49 -17.39 -3.78
C LEU A 87 -12.28 -18.34 -3.72
N GLN A 88 -11.82 -18.70 -2.52
CA GLN A 88 -10.73 -19.65 -2.35
C GLN A 88 -11.09 -21.04 -2.92
N LYS A 89 -12.36 -21.47 -2.79
CA LYS A 89 -12.86 -22.71 -3.40
C LYS A 89 -12.99 -22.63 -4.91
N GLU A 90 -13.49 -21.51 -5.40
CA GLU A 90 -13.72 -21.27 -6.83
C GLU A 90 -12.41 -21.20 -7.62
N TYR A 91 -11.35 -20.65 -6.99
CA TYR A 91 -10.04 -20.43 -7.63
C TYR A 91 -8.91 -21.24 -6.93
N PRO A 92 -8.93 -22.57 -6.92
CA PRO A 92 -8.01 -23.39 -6.12
C PRO A 92 -6.54 -23.32 -6.57
N LYS A 93 -6.27 -22.77 -7.76
CA LYS A 93 -4.90 -22.54 -8.26
C LYS A 93 -4.25 -21.25 -7.72
N ILE A 94 -5.03 -20.39 -7.08
CA ILE A 94 -4.55 -19.16 -6.45
C ILE A 94 -4.47 -19.38 -4.95
N LYS A 95 -3.35 -19.07 -4.34
CA LYS A 95 -3.24 -19.03 -2.88
C LYS A 95 -3.91 -17.75 -2.38
N PHE A 96 -4.86 -17.88 -1.46
CA PHE A 96 -5.49 -16.75 -0.76
C PHE A 96 -5.00 -16.72 0.67
N SER A 97 -4.77 -15.52 1.20
CA SER A 97 -4.51 -15.31 2.62
C SER A 97 -5.10 -13.99 3.09
N THR A 98 -5.37 -13.87 4.39
CA THR A 98 -5.87 -12.65 5.01
C THR A 98 -5.29 -12.46 6.41
N LEU A 99 -5.77 -11.45 7.15
CA LEU A 99 -5.24 -11.04 8.45
C LEU A 99 -6.15 -11.47 9.60
N VAL A 100 -5.54 -11.71 10.75
CA VAL A 100 -6.21 -11.88 12.05
C VAL A 100 -5.38 -11.18 13.14
N ASP A 101 -6.04 -10.59 14.14
CA ASP A 101 -5.39 -9.88 15.24
C ASP A 101 -6.09 -10.04 16.60
N ASN A 102 -7.14 -10.89 16.67
CA ASN A 102 -7.89 -11.13 17.88
C ASN A 102 -8.50 -12.53 17.91
N ILE A 103 -8.80 -13.02 19.12
CA ILE A 103 -9.28 -14.36 19.34
C ILE A 103 -10.69 -14.62 18.80
N ASP A 104 -11.57 -13.61 18.82
CA ASP A 104 -12.95 -13.81 18.37
C ASP A 104 -12.99 -14.01 16.84
N SER A 105 -12.21 -13.24 16.10
CA SER A 105 -12.02 -13.43 14.66
C SER A 105 -11.36 -14.76 14.35
N LEU A 106 -10.36 -15.18 15.12
CA LEU A 106 -9.71 -16.49 14.94
C LEU A 106 -10.71 -17.61 15.08
N LYS A 107 -11.50 -17.64 16.17
CA LYS A 107 -12.56 -18.64 16.39
C LYS A 107 -13.62 -18.63 15.29
N LEU A 108 -14.05 -17.46 14.85
CA LEU A 108 -14.96 -17.30 13.72
C LEU A 108 -14.38 -17.95 12.45
N PHE A 109 -13.14 -17.64 12.11
CA PHE A 109 -12.48 -18.17 10.91
C PHE A 109 -12.28 -19.68 10.99
N SER A 110 -11.92 -20.22 12.15
CA SER A 110 -11.83 -21.67 12.37
C SER A 110 -13.17 -22.36 12.10
N ASN A 111 -14.27 -21.87 12.70
CA ASN A 111 -15.60 -22.43 12.51
C ASN A 111 -16.07 -22.36 11.05
N LEU A 112 -15.86 -21.23 10.37
CA LEU A 112 -16.20 -21.07 8.96
C LEU A 112 -15.36 -21.97 8.06
N SER A 113 -14.07 -22.10 8.32
CA SER A 113 -13.16 -22.99 7.60
C SER A 113 -13.53 -24.44 7.75
N LYS A 114 -13.87 -24.87 8.98
CA LYS A 114 -14.38 -26.22 9.28
C LYS A 114 -15.66 -26.51 8.48
N SER A 115 -16.63 -25.60 8.54
CA SER A 115 -17.91 -25.74 7.81
C SER A 115 -17.71 -25.75 6.29
N ALA A 116 -16.73 -25.00 5.81
CA ALA A 116 -16.40 -24.92 4.39
C ALA A 116 -15.56 -26.11 3.88
N GLY A 117 -14.93 -26.89 4.77
CA GLY A 117 -14.01 -27.97 4.43
C GLY A 117 -12.71 -27.49 3.79
N ILE A 118 -12.28 -26.25 4.07
CA ILE A 118 -11.07 -25.68 3.50
C ILE A 118 -10.35 -24.79 4.53
N LYS A 119 -9.03 -24.92 4.63
CA LYS A 119 -8.23 -24.12 5.57
C LYS A 119 -8.06 -22.69 5.09
N MET A 120 -8.37 -21.71 5.94
CA MET A 120 -8.05 -20.32 5.70
C MET A 120 -6.58 -20.04 6.04
N ASN A 121 -5.84 -19.44 5.11
CA ASN A 121 -4.45 -19.03 5.37
C ASN A 121 -4.43 -17.66 6.02
N LEU A 122 -3.81 -17.54 7.19
CA LEU A 122 -3.81 -16.34 8.02
C LEU A 122 -2.41 -15.83 8.33
N TRP A 123 -2.27 -14.52 8.29
CA TRP A 123 -1.15 -13.78 8.83
C TRP A 123 -1.60 -13.11 10.13
N LEU A 124 -0.82 -13.24 11.19
CA LEU A 124 -1.06 -12.49 12.41
C LEU A 124 -0.67 -11.03 12.19
N ASP A 125 -1.65 -10.13 12.28
CA ASP A 125 -1.41 -8.69 12.10
C ASP A 125 -0.85 -8.10 13.39
N ILE A 126 0.32 -7.45 13.28
CA ILE A 126 1.06 -6.90 14.41
C ILE A 126 1.00 -5.39 14.38
N ASN A 127 0.54 -4.80 15.47
CA ASN A 127 0.62 -3.37 15.72
C ASN A 127 2.00 -3.01 16.30
N ASN A 128 2.89 -2.52 15.46
CA ASN A 128 4.20 -2.04 15.88
C ASN A 128 4.30 -0.51 15.91
N GLY A 129 3.23 0.18 16.35
CA GLY A 129 3.22 1.61 16.59
C GLY A 129 2.20 2.42 15.78
N MET A 130 1.62 1.87 14.70
CA MET A 130 0.65 2.60 13.89
C MET A 130 -0.71 2.81 14.58
N ASN A 131 -1.09 1.93 15.53
CA ASN A 131 -2.34 2.01 16.32
C ASN A 131 -3.61 2.10 15.46
N ARG A 132 -3.65 1.34 14.36
CA ARG A 132 -4.81 1.25 13.47
C ARG A 132 -5.50 -0.11 13.54
N THR A 133 -4.74 -1.19 13.34
CA THR A 133 -5.15 -2.59 13.45
C THR A 133 -3.96 -3.37 13.99
N GLY A 134 -4.19 -4.65 14.31
CA GLY A 134 -3.13 -5.54 14.79
C GLY A 134 -3.08 -5.67 16.31
N ILE A 135 -2.52 -6.77 16.75
CA ILE A 135 -2.23 -7.04 18.18
C ILE A 135 -0.82 -6.54 18.51
N ILE A 136 -0.63 -5.92 19.68
CA ILE A 136 0.70 -5.48 20.10
C ILE A 136 1.62 -6.69 20.32
N PRO A 137 2.93 -6.59 19.99
CA PRO A 137 3.86 -7.72 20.05
C PRO A 137 3.86 -8.45 21.38
N ASP A 138 3.86 -7.70 22.50
CA ASP A 138 3.90 -8.24 23.86
C ASP A 138 2.71 -9.15 24.22
N LYS A 139 1.59 -9.06 23.50
CA LYS A 139 0.37 -9.87 23.69
C LYS A 139 0.14 -10.89 22.58
N ALA A 140 0.98 -10.92 21.55
CA ALA A 140 0.72 -11.65 20.30
C ALA A 140 1.03 -13.17 20.41
N LEU A 141 1.93 -13.56 21.30
CA LEU A 141 2.39 -14.96 21.38
C LEU A 141 1.25 -15.95 21.60
N GLY A 142 0.35 -15.69 22.54
CA GLY A 142 -0.79 -16.58 22.84
C GLY A 142 -1.67 -16.80 21.61
N LEU A 143 -2.08 -15.72 20.94
CA LEU A 143 -2.89 -15.78 19.73
C LEU A 143 -2.15 -16.47 18.57
N CYS A 144 -0.83 -16.30 18.47
CA CYS A 144 0.01 -16.97 17.49
C CYS A 144 0.00 -18.49 17.69
N LEU A 145 0.13 -18.96 18.94
CA LEU A 145 0.11 -20.39 19.27
C LEU A 145 -1.27 -21.00 19.01
N GLU A 146 -2.35 -20.33 19.41
CA GLU A 146 -3.72 -20.80 19.09
C GLU A 146 -3.94 -20.89 17.58
N LEU A 147 -3.49 -19.92 16.80
CA LEU A 147 -3.58 -19.96 15.34
C LEU A 147 -2.74 -21.11 14.76
N PHE A 148 -1.55 -21.36 15.29
CA PHE A 148 -0.65 -22.40 14.81
C PHE A 148 -1.20 -23.81 15.09
N GLU A 149 -1.83 -24.02 16.24
CA GLU A 149 -2.38 -25.31 16.67
C GLU A 149 -3.74 -25.62 16.04
N ASP A 150 -4.46 -24.63 15.52
CA ASP A 150 -5.79 -24.81 14.94
C ASP A 150 -5.76 -25.67 13.67
N GLN A 151 -6.53 -26.76 13.67
CA GLN A 151 -6.54 -27.74 12.58
C GLN A 151 -7.27 -27.25 11.32
N ASN A 152 -8.11 -26.20 11.42
CA ASN A 152 -8.91 -25.64 10.33
C ASN A 152 -8.26 -24.43 9.69
N LEU A 153 -7.21 -23.89 10.33
CA LEU A 153 -6.49 -22.68 9.87
C LEU A 153 -5.06 -23.03 9.46
N LYS A 154 -4.42 -22.11 8.77
CA LYS A 154 -3.01 -22.22 8.42
C LYS A 154 -2.28 -20.93 8.77
N PHE A 155 -1.37 -21.01 9.73
CA PHE A 155 -0.46 -19.91 10.06
C PHE A 155 0.57 -19.71 8.95
N ASN A 156 0.62 -18.52 8.36
CA ASN A 156 1.60 -18.16 7.34
C ASN A 156 2.77 -17.33 7.90
N GLY A 157 2.56 -16.63 9.01
CA GLY A 157 3.56 -15.76 9.60
C GLY A 157 2.98 -14.45 10.13
N LEU A 158 3.81 -13.43 10.23
CA LEU A 158 3.48 -12.11 10.77
C LEU A 158 3.32 -11.08 9.65
N HIS A 159 2.34 -10.20 9.79
CA HIS A 159 2.17 -9.01 8.96
C HIS A 159 2.42 -7.77 9.82
N VAL A 160 3.41 -6.96 9.46
CA VAL A 160 3.90 -5.83 10.26
C VAL A 160 3.91 -4.57 9.40
N TYR A 161 2.90 -3.71 9.56
CA TYR A 161 2.78 -2.50 8.76
C TYR A 161 3.01 -1.24 9.60
N ASP A 162 3.95 -0.41 9.18
CA ASP A 162 4.48 0.75 9.89
C ASP A 162 4.33 2.07 9.12
N GLY A 163 3.19 2.28 8.49
CA GLY A 163 2.90 3.47 7.65
C GLY A 163 2.94 4.82 8.38
N HIS A 164 3.08 4.84 9.70
CA HIS A 164 3.27 6.04 10.53
C HIS A 164 4.69 6.58 10.48
N ILE A 165 5.68 5.77 10.05
CA ILE A 165 7.09 6.17 9.99
C ILE A 165 7.34 6.98 8.71
N ARG A 166 7.35 8.32 8.85
CA ARG A 166 7.38 9.25 7.71
C ARG A 166 8.49 10.30 7.81
N HIS A 167 9.58 10.02 8.53
CA HIS A 167 10.71 10.97 8.62
C HIS A 167 11.37 11.20 7.26
N SER A 168 11.63 12.45 6.91
CA SER A 168 12.35 12.81 5.67
C SER A 168 13.84 12.44 5.75
N SER A 169 14.46 12.48 6.94
CA SER A 169 15.83 11.98 7.13
C SER A 169 15.86 10.47 7.10
N LEU A 170 16.68 9.89 6.22
CA LEU A 170 16.87 8.44 6.12
C LEU A 170 17.38 7.84 7.43
N SER A 171 18.33 8.48 8.10
CA SER A 171 18.87 8.00 9.38
C SER A 171 17.81 7.95 10.48
N LYS A 172 16.97 8.98 10.59
CA LYS A 172 15.86 9.01 11.54
C LYS A 172 14.81 7.94 11.20
N ARG A 173 14.53 7.72 9.91
CA ARG A 173 13.58 6.71 9.44
C ARG A 173 14.09 5.30 9.73
N LEU A 174 15.38 5.02 9.45
CA LEU A 174 16.03 3.76 9.81
C LEU A 174 15.98 3.49 11.31
N ASN A 175 16.38 4.48 12.13
CA ASN A 175 16.36 4.35 13.58
C ASN A 175 14.96 4.04 14.12
N HIS A 176 13.93 4.78 13.67
CA HIS A 176 12.55 4.56 14.09
C HIS A 176 12.05 3.16 13.67
N CYS A 177 12.29 2.75 12.41
CA CYS A 177 11.96 1.40 11.97
C CYS A 177 12.66 0.30 12.80
N ASN A 178 13.89 0.53 13.24
CA ASN A 178 14.60 -0.45 14.05
C ASN A 178 14.04 -0.50 15.49
N LEU A 179 13.81 0.65 16.12
CA LEU A 179 13.24 0.71 17.46
C LEU A 179 11.87 0.03 17.55
N ASP A 180 10.96 0.36 16.63
CA ASP A 180 9.63 -0.25 16.63
C ASP A 180 9.70 -1.75 16.33
N PHE A 181 10.69 -2.19 15.56
CA PHE A 181 10.83 -3.60 15.16
C PHE A 181 11.49 -4.47 16.24
N GLU A 182 12.16 -3.93 17.25
CA GLU A 182 12.80 -4.68 18.34
C GLU A 182 11.82 -5.62 19.06
N LYS A 183 10.60 -5.15 19.35
CA LYS A 183 9.57 -5.97 19.98
C LYS A 183 9.06 -7.08 19.04
N VAL A 184 9.03 -6.84 17.73
CA VAL A 184 8.69 -7.85 16.74
C VAL A 184 9.78 -8.92 16.70
N GLU A 185 11.05 -8.57 16.77
CA GLU A 185 12.18 -9.52 16.83
C GLU A 185 12.14 -10.37 18.09
N GLN A 186 11.80 -9.77 19.25
CA GLN A 186 11.56 -10.52 20.48
C GLN A 186 10.42 -11.52 20.35
N LEU A 187 9.28 -11.11 19.78
CA LEU A 187 8.16 -12.01 19.49
C LEU A 187 8.58 -13.16 18.55
N VAL A 188 9.33 -12.87 17.50
CA VAL A 188 9.85 -13.87 16.54
C VAL A 188 10.72 -14.90 17.25
N ALA A 189 11.60 -14.47 18.17
CA ALA A 189 12.42 -15.36 18.98
C ALA A 189 11.55 -16.27 19.89
N GLN A 190 10.52 -15.71 20.53
CA GLN A 190 9.57 -16.48 21.34
C GLN A 190 8.80 -17.51 20.52
N ILE A 191 8.30 -17.13 19.33
CA ILE A 191 7.61 -18.02 18.40
C ILE A 191 8.55 -19.16 17.99
N LYS A 192 9.79 -18.84 17.59
CA LYS A 192 10.78 -19.86 17.22
C LYS A 192 11.02 -20.86 18.35
N ASN A 193 11.15 -20.39 19.57
CA ASN A 193 11.36 -21.26 20.74
C ASN A 193 10.15 -22.20 21.03
N LYS A 194 8.93 -21.75 20.74
CA LYS A 194 7.69 -22.54 20.99
C LYS A 194 7.31 -23.47 19.83
N ILE A 195 7.48 -23.00 18.59
CA ILE A 195 7.01 -23.70 17.37
C ILE A 195 8.17 -24.47 16.69
N GLY A 196 9.43 -24.12 16.99
CA GLY A 196 10.62 -24.73 16.41
C GLY A 196 11.08 -24.14 15.07
N THR A 197 10.29 -23.23 14.46
CA THR A 197 10.61 -22.61 13.18
C THR A 197 10.42 -21.09 13.22
N LEU A 198 11.18 -20.38 12.38
CA LEU A 198 11.00 -18.94 12.23
C LEU A 198 9.74 -18.65 11.39
N PRO A 199 8.85 -17.75 11.82
CA PRO A 199 7.73 -17.33 10.98
C PRO A 199 8.24 -16.48 9.81
N GLN A 200 7.55 -16.55 8.66
CA GLN A 200 7.71 -15.53 7.62
C GLN A 200 7.18 -14.19 8.12
N ILE A 201 7.75 -13.08 7.64
CA ILE A 201 7.33 -11.74 8.04
C ILE A 201 7.13 -10.88 6.80
N ILE A 202 5.93 -10.32 6.64
CA ILE A 202 5.65 -9.29 5.64
C ILE A 202 5.78 -7.93 6.33
N THR A 203 6.66 -7.08 5.84
CA THR A 203 6.98 -5.81 6.49
C THR A 203 6.68 -4.60 5.62
N GLY A 204 6.35 -3.52 6.31
CA GLY A 204 6.38 -2.16 5.84
C GLY A 204 5.40 -1.78 4.74
N GLY A 205 5.58 -0.58 4.30
CA GLY A 205 4.93 0.06 3.17
C GLY A 205 5.95 0.90 2.40
N THR A 206 5.50 1.83 1.57
CA THR A 206 6.39 2.67 0.75
C THR A 206 7.43 3.47 1.58
N PRO A 207 7.08 4.14 2.71
CA PRO A 207 8.06 4.94 3.44
C PRO A 207 9.15 4.11 4.13
N SER A 208 8.82 2.91 4.57
CA SER A 208 9.74 2.00 5.28
C SER A 208 10.31 0.89 4.37
N PHE A 209 10.04 0.95 3.06
CA PHE A 209 10.49 -0.07 2.11
C PHE A 209 12.00 -0.27 2.13
N TYR A 210 12.79 0.81 2.01
CA TYR A 210 14.24 0.72 2.06
C TYR A 210 14.74 0.22 3.43
N PRO A 211 14.34 0.77 4.59
CA PRO A 211 14.70 0.21 5.89
C PRO A 211 14.47 -1.29 6.03
N HIS A 212 13.29 -1.78 5.63
CA HIS A 212 12.98 -3.20 5.73
C HIS A 212 13.66 -4.05 4.66
N SER A 213 14.10 -3.49 3.53
CA SER A 213 14.87 -4.24 2.54
C SER A 213 16.20 -4.77 3.09
N LEU A 214 16.74 -4.11 4.11
CA LEU A 214 17.97 -4.52 4.80
C LEU A 214 17.78 -5.80 5.63
N ARG A 215 16.54 -6.13 6.04
CA ARG A 215 16.19 -7.39 6.70
C ARG A 215 15.96 -8.47 5.64
N LYS A 216 17.03 -9.20 5.31
CA LYS A 216 17.10 -10.09 4.11
C LYS A 216 16.06 -11.21 4.06
N THR A 217 15.51 -11.63 5.19
CA THR A 217 14.51 -12.70 5.28
C THR A 217 13.06 -12.21 5.18
N ASN A 218 12.82 -10.89 5.28
CA ASN A 218 11.49 -10.34 5.28
C ASN A 218 10.93 -10.18 3.86
N LEU A 219 9.65 -10.43 3.72
CA LEU A 219 8.85 -10.05 2.55
C LEU A 219 8.50 -8.56 2.65
N LEU A 220 8.41 -7.89 1.51
CA LEU A 220 8.32 -6.44 1.42
C LEU A 220 7.05 -6.03 0.68
N SER A 221 6.32 -5.05 1.22
CA SER A 221 5.00 -4.68 0.72
C SER A 221 4.88 -3.19 0.32
N PRO A 222 5.73 -2.68 -0.60
CA PRO A 222 5.56 -1.33 -1.13
C PRO A 222 4.30 -1.23 -2.01
N GLY A 223 3.77 -0.02 -2.20
CA GLY A 223 2.58 0.20 -3.03
C GLY A 223 2.73 1.41 -3.96
N THR A 224 2.99 2.60 -3.40
CA THR A 224 3.06 3.85 -4.15
C THR A 224 4.35 3.99 -4.97
N THR A 225 5.34 3.14 -4.74
CA THR A 225 6.60 3.10 -5.52
C THR A 225 6.38 3.05 -7.03
N LEU A 226 5.29 2.44 -7.49
CA LEU A 226 5.03 2.27 -8.93
C LEU A 226 4.58 3.56 -9.63
N LEU A 227 3.80 4.40 -8.97
CA LEU A 227 3.32 5.66 -9.52
C LEU A 227 4.13 6.85 -9.03
N TRP A 228 4.63 6.78 -7.81
CA TRP A 228 5.41 7.79 -7.11
C TRP A 228 4.74 9.17 -7.07
N ASP A 229 4.53 9.71 -5.89
CA ASP A 229 3.90 11.00 -5.66
C ASP A 229 4.84 12.02 -4.96
N LEU A 230 4.43 13.27 -4.87
CA LEU A 230 5.21 14.32 -4.21
C LEU A 230 5.30 14.12 -2.70
N GLY A 231 4.31 13.53 -2.08
CA GLY A 231 4.32 13.25 -0.65
C GLY A 231 5.45 12.28 -0.27
N TYR A 232 5.60 11.20 -1.04
CA TYR A 232 6.71 10.27 -0.84
C TYR A 232 8.05 10.83 -1.34
N GLN A 233 8.06 11.64 -2.38
CA GLN A 233 9.27 12.36 -2.82
C GLN A 233 9.84 13.26 -1.71
N LYS A 234 8.99 13.92 -0.93
CA LYS A 234 9.42 14.74 0.22
C LYS A 234 9.98 13.90 1.37
N ILE A 235 9.47 12.69 1.56
CA ILE A 235 9.93 11.74 2.57
C ILE A 235 11.25 11.06 2.16
N TRP A 236 11.39 10.75 0.89
CA TRP A 236 12.54 10.01 0.37
C TRP A 236 13.07 10.67 -0.90
N LYS A 237 13.82 11.77 -0.72
CA LYS A 237 14.34 12.64 -1.80
C LYS A 237 15.27 11.91 -2.76
N GLU A 238 16.11 11.02 -2.22
CA GLU A 238 17.12 10.26 -2.97
C GLU A 238 16.56 8.96 -3.56
N SER A 239 15.24 8.80 -3.58
CA SER A 239 14.61 7.60 -4.13
C SER A 239 14.89 7.48 -5.63
N PRO A 240 15.05 6.26 -6.16
CA PRO A 240 15.22 6.05 -7.59
C PRO A 240 13.90 6.07 -8.38
N PHE A 241 12.76 6.31 -7.71
CA PHE A 241 11.44 6.22 -8.34
C PHE A 241 11.07 7.48 -9.11
N LEU A 242 10.41 7.30 -10.24
CA LEU A 242 9.93 8.35 -11.13
C LEU A 242 8.42 8.55 -10.97
N HIS A 243 7.95 9.78 -11.06
CA HIS A 243 6.53 10.07 -11.16
C HIS A 243 5.97 9.50 -12.46
N ALA A 244 5.19 8.43 -12.36
CA ALA A 244 4.62 7.71 -13.48
C ALA A 244 3.13 7.99 -13.72
N ALA A 245 2.51 8.78 -12.84
CA ALA A 245 1.14 9.25 -12.95
C ALA A 245 1.14 10.78 -12.89
N VAL A 246 0.61 11.42 -13.92
CA VAL A 246 0.55 12.88 -14.07
C VAL A 246 -0.88 13.30 -14.33
N LEU A 247 -1.36 14.26 -13.56
CA LEU A 247 -2.68 14.86 -13.71
C LEU A 247 -2.65 15.88 -14.84
N VAL A 248 -3.77 15.99 -15.57
CA VAL A 248 -4.00 17.01 -16.61
C VAL A 248 -5.20 17.84 -16.21
N THR A 249 -5.04 19.17 -16.27
CA THR A 249 -6.08 20.13 -15.91
C THR A 249 -6.07 21.34 -16.84
N ARG A 250 -7.19 22.05 -16.92
CA ARG A 250 -7.30 23.29 -17.70
C ARG A 250 -7.69 24.45 -16.82
N LEU A 251 -7.16 25.61 -17.16
CA LEU A 251 -7.65 26.88 -16.64
C LEU A 251 -9.02 27.16 -17.25
N ILE A 252 -10.04 27.29 -16.41
CA ILE A 252 -11.44 27.46 -16.84
C ILE A 252 -12.01 28.82 -16.51
N SER A 253 -11.42 29.55 -15.52
CA SER A 253 -11.92 30.86 -15.13
C SER A 253 -10.85 31.73 -14.46
N LYS A 254 -11.01 33.05 -14.59
CA LYS A 254 -10.22 34.09 -13.93
C LYS A 254 -11.18 35.02 -13.16
N PRO A 255 -11.66 34.61 -11.96
CA PRO A 255 -12.74 35.36 -11.28
C PRO A 255 -12.29 36.71 -10.70
N ALA A 256 -10.98 36.91 -10.48
CA ALA A 256 -10.41 38.17 -9.97
C ALA A 256 -8.93 38.29 -10.41
N PRO A 257 -8.28 39.45 -10.26
CA PRO A 257 -6.85 39.58 -10.50
C PRO A 257 -6.05 38.56 -9.69
N ASN A 258 -5.14 37.86 -10.37
CA ASN A 258 -4.27 36.82 -9.80
C ASN A 258 -5.00 35.56 -9.24
N ILE A 259 -6.31 35.45 -9.43
CA ILE A 259 -7.08 34.29 -9.03
C ILE A 259 -7.46 33.48 -10.26
N TYR A 260 -7.15 32.19 -10.21
CA TYR A 260 -7.31 31.25 -11.32
C TYR A 260 -8.07 30.02 -10.84
N CYS A 261 -9.03 29.56 -11.64
CA CYS A 261 -9.83 28.38 -11.36
C CYS A 261 -9.56 27.29 -12.41
N PHE A 262 -9.25 26.10 -11.93
CA PHE A 262 -8.97 24.91 -12.74
C PHE A 262 -10.09 23.86 -12.57
N ASP A 263 -10.30 23.02 -13.58
CA ASP A 263 -11.28 21.95 -13.64
C ASP A 263 -10.86 20.69 -12.84
N ILE A 264 -10.06 20.82 -11.79
CA ILE A 264 -9.52 19.69 -11.03
C ILE A 264 -9.90 19.79 -9.55
N GLY A 265 -11.11 19.30 -9.22
CA GLY A 265 -11.62 19.24 -7.86
C GLY A 265 -11.21 17.98 -7.10
N HIS A 266 -11.80 17.84 -5.89
CA HIS A 266 -11.48 16.70 -5.01
C HIS A 266 -12.10 15.36 -5.47
N LYS A 267 -12.96 15.35 -6.49
CA LYS A 267 -13.37 14.11 -7.17
C LYS A 267 -12.28 13.55 -8.09
N ALA A 268 -11.39 14.39 -8.61
CA ALA A 268 -10.24 13.96 -9.39
C ALA A 268 -9.00 13.70 -8.52
N VAL A 269 -8.82 14.44 -7.42
CA VAL A 269 -7.70 14.31 -6.49
C VAL A 269 -8.22 14.29 -5.07
N SER A 270 -7.96 13.20 -4.35
CA SER A 270 -8.44 12.98 -2.99
C SER A 270 -8.25 14.18 -2.07
N SER A 271 -9.26 14.42 -1.23
CA SER A 271 -9.27 15.51 -0.23
C SER A 271 -8.62 15.15 1.11
N GLU A 272 -8.02 13.95 1.23
CA GLU A 272 -7.43 13.48 2.49
C GLU A 272 -6.20 14.29 2.94
N MET A 273 -5.47 14.87 1.97
CA MET A 273 -4.31 15.73 2.25
C MET A 273 -4.73 17.19 2.41
N PRO A 274 -4.04 17.97 3.28
CA PRO A 274 -4.20 19.43 3.31
C PRO A 274 -3.77 20.06 1.98
N LEU A 275 -4.19 21.29 1.74
CA LEU A 275 -3.70 22.07 0.61
C LEU A 275 -2.23 22.49 0.82
N PRO A 276 -1.43 22.46 -0.26
CA PRO A 276 -1.73 22.06 -1.64
C PRO A 276 -1.82 20.54 -1.76
N ARG A 277 -2.73 20.03 -2.62
CA ARG A 277 -2.86 18.59 -2.90
C ARG A 277 -2.13 18.13 -4.15
N MET A 278 -1.57 19.07 -4.89
CA MET A 278 -0.74 18.82 -6.08
C MET A 278 0.19 20.00 -6.31
N GLU A 279 1.25 19.80 -7.08
CA GLU A 279 2.03 20.87 -7.69
C GLU A 279 1.70 20.94 -9.19
N ILE A 280 1.39 22.13 -9.69
CA ILE A 280 1.07 22.37 -11.10
C ILE A 280 2.33 22.92 -11.79
N PHE A 281 2.83 22.21 -12.78
CA PHE A 281 4.01 22.63 -13.54
C PHE A 281 3.79 23.97 -14.25
N GLY A 282 4.78 24.84 -14.11
CA GLY A 282 4.75 26.16 -14.67
C GLY A 282 3.98 27.18 -13.82
N LEU A 283 3.46 26.79 -12.65
CA LEU A 283 2.83 27.66 -11.67
C LEU A 283 3.47 27.45 -10.28
N GLU A 284 4.78 27.32 -10.27
CA GLU A 284 5.57 27.12 -9.05
C GLU A 284 5.35 28.30 -8.10
N GLY A 285 5.09 27.98 -6.83
CA GLY A 285 4.78 28.99 -5.80
C GLY A 285 3.33 29.47 -5.78
N ALA A 286 2.44 28.94 -6.62
CA ALA A 286 1.01 29.23 -6.52
C ALA A 286 0.43 28.82 -5.16
N SER A 287 -0.39 29.68 -4.57
CA SER A 287 -1.11 29.39 -3.32
C SER A 287 -2.47 28.77 -3.62
N HIS A 288 -2.66 27.52 -3.24
CA HIS A 288 -3.96 26.86 -3.33
C HIS A 288 -4.92 27.43 -2.28
N LYS A 289 -5.98 28.09 -2.73
CA LYS A 289 -6.96 28.75 -1.84
C LYS A 289 -8.08 27.83 -1.40
N SER A 290 -8.65 27.11 -2.35
CA SER A 290 -9.74 26.16 -2.08
C SER A 290 -9.80 25.09 -3.17
N GLN A 291 -10.36 23.94 -2.80
CA GLN A 291 -10.71 22.88 -3.73
C GLN A 291 -12.11 22.36 -3.38
N SER A 292 -13.04 22.51 -4.31
CA SER A 292 -14.38 21.95 -4.24
C SER A 292 -14.48 20.64 -5.02
N GLU A 293 -15.69 20.15 -5.28
CA GLU A 293 -15.87 18.88 -5.94
C GLU A 293 -15.17 18.78 -7.31
N GLU A 294 -15.34 19.83 -8.15
CA GLU A 294 -14.83 19.86 -9.53
C GLU A 294 -13.84 21.00 -9.80
N HIS A 295 -13.56 21.87 -8.81
CA HIS A 295 -12.79 23.08 -9.01
C HIS A 295 -11.61 23.19 -8.04
N LEU A 296 -10.47 23.67 -8.55
CA LEU A 296 -9.34 24.11 -7.76
C LEU A 296 -9.12 25.59 -7.99
N VAL A 297 -9.13 26.41 -6.93
CA VAL A 297 -8.83 27.83 -6.98
C VAL A 297 -7.43 28.07 -6.43
N ILE A 298 -6.61 28.78 -7.21
CA ILE A 298 -5.28 29.18 -6.80
C ILE A 298 -5.13 30.72 -6.90
N GLU A 299 -4.21 31.26 -6.10
CA GLU A 299 -3.66 32.60 -6.29
C GLU A 299 -2.24 32.48 -6.84
N TYR A 300 -1.96 33.17 -7.95
CA TYR A 300 -0.65 33.19 -8.59
C TYR A 300 -0.30 34.60 -9.07
N LYS A 301 0.82 35.13 -8.58
CA LYS A 301 1.21 36.54 -8.74
C LYS A 301 2.44 36.70 -9.66
N ASP A 302 2.50 35.95 -10.73
CA ASP A 302 3.57 36.08 -11.71
C ASP A 302 3.03 36.74 -13.00
N ASN A 303 3.92 37.37 -13.79
CA ASN A 303 3.59 38.05 -15.03
C ASN A 303 3.29 37.11 -16.22
N LYS A 304 3.01 35.84 -15.97
CA LYS A 304 2.59 34.90 -17.02
C LYS A 304 1.20 35.25 -17.56
N ASN A 305 1.12 35.40 -18.89
CA ASN A 305 -0.17 35.55 -19.55
C ASN A 305 -0.85 34.18 -19.63
N LEU A 306 -1.73 33.86 -18.66
CA LEU A 306 -2.51 32.63 -18.62
C LEU A 306 -3.85 32.86 -19.35
N ASN A 307 -4.24 31.93 -20.24
CA ASN A 307 -5.48 32.03 -21.00
C ASN A 307 -6.46 30.93 -20.58
N ILE A 308 -7.78 31.25 -20.62
CA ILE A 308 -8.82 30.23 -20.44
C ILE A 308 -8.64 29.17 -21.51
N GLY A 309 -8.64 27.90 -21.11
CA GLY A 309 -8.38 26.74 -21.98
C GLY A 309 -6.93 26.24 -21.93
N ASP A 310 -5.99 27.01 -21.39
CA ASP A 310 -4.60 26.56 -21.25
C ASP A 310 -4.53 25.26 -20.47
N LEU A 311 -3.70 24.33 -20.98
CA LEU A 311 -3.50 23.00 -20.42
C LEU A 311 -2.30 23.00 -19.47
N PHE A 312 -2.46 22.36 -18.31
CA PHE A 312 -1.43 22.20 -17.30
C PHE A 312 -1.29 20.76 -16.86
N TYR A 313 -0.10 20.41 -16.44
CA TYR A 313 0.24 19.12 -15.84
C TYR A 313 0.51 19.29 -14.35
N ALA A 314 0.11 18.32 -13.56
CA ALA A 314 0.35 18.36 -12.12
C ALA A 314 0.70 16.97 -11.56
N ILE A 315 1.43 16.96 -10.45
CA ILE A 315 1.71 15.75 -9.69
C ILE A 315 1.03 15.87 -8.33
N PRO A 316 0.25 14.85 -7.88
CA PRO A 316 -0.42 14.86 -6.58
C PRO A 316 0.57 14.62 -5.42
N TYR A 317 0.15 15.06 -4.21
CA TYR A 317 0.80 14.72 -2.95
C TYR A 317 0.31 13.40 -2.38
#